data_9dc77fdbd8db2c6a330ca3972b5d969b
#
_entry.id   9dc77fdbd8db2c6a330ca3972b5d969b
#
_cell.length_a   1.000
_cell.length_b   1.000
_cell.length_c   1.000
_cell.angle_alpha   90.00
_cell.angle_beta   90.00
_cell.angle_gamma   90.00
#
_symmetry.space_group_name_H-M   'P 1'
#
loop_
_entity.id
_entity.type
_entity.pdbx_description
1 polymer ?
#
loop_
_entity_poly.entity_id
_entity_poly.type
_entity_poly.pdbx_seq_one_letter_code
_entity_poly.pdbx_strand_id
1 'polypeptide(L)'
;MSYVVASPEMFASAATDLANIGSAVTAAHAAAAPITGVLAAGADQVSAAVASLFSGHGQAFQALGAQAAAFHSQFVQALNAGAGAYAGTEAANAGPLQTLEQTLAQDLPAPNLAVSVGGLTLLQSGSATASSNLGSVAIAFGANSSASVTGGGFLDSAIAIGNNSLAQVGTGGIYDTAAAFGANSVAYSQGGFSNIAAAVGTGSLAETVAGSTGIPNFASAVGTNSVAVSTNGYLNMASAFGNGSAAYTENGNLDTAITSGANSTAYAVNGSVNFADALGAGSTAFGGGTSPTAPGSYTLASVVGLNSTAYASGNLTALGTGGLAAVFGNTLDADATGNVVINIVTPIFNANL
;
A
#
# COMPACT_ATOMS: atom_id res chain seq x y z
N MET A 1 11.91 -0.37 11.52
CA MET A 1 11.57 -0.28 12.94
C MET A 1 10.36 -1.17 13.17
N SER A 2 10.37 -2.04 14.17
CA SER A 2 9.18 -2.83 14.50
C SER A 2 8.24 -1.98 15.34
N TYR A 3 6.98 -1.89 14.92
CA TYR A 3 5.95 -1.22 15.70
C TYR A 3 5.34 -2.20 16.71
N VAL A 4 5.11 -1.72 17.93
CA VAL A 4 4.36 -2.44 18.96
C VAL A 4 3.01 -1.74 19.07
N VAL A 5 1.93 -2.48 18.82
CA VAL A 5 0.56 -2.00 19.06
C VAL A 5 0.18 -2.42 20.48
N ALA A 6 -0.09 -1.45 21.33
CA ALA A 6 -0.58 -1.67 22.68
C ALA A 6 -2.06 -1.31 22.76
N SER A 7 -2.88 -2.22 23.33
CA SER A 7 -4.29 -1.93 23.66
C SER A 7 -4.38 -1.63 25.15
N PRO A 8 -4.62 -0.37 25.57
CA PRO A 8 -4.68 0.01 26.98
C PRO A 8 -5.71 -0.80 27.79
N GLU A 9 -6.85 -1.14 27.17
CA GLU A 9 -7.92 -1.91 27.81
C GLU A 9 -7.47 -3.34 28.13
N MET A 10 -6.66 -3.95 27.26
CA MET A 10 -6.12 -5.29 27.52
C MET A 10 -5.12 -5.29 28.69
N PHE A 11 -4.29 -4.24 28.79
CA PHE A 11 -3.39 -4.07 29.93
C PHE A 11 -4.16 -3.87 31.24
N ALA A 12 -5.19 -3.05 31.24
CA ALA A 12 -6.04 -2.81 32.40
C ALA A 12 -6.78 -4.10 32.85
N SER A 13 -7.29 -4.89 31.89
CA SER A 13 -7.91 -6.18 32.16
C SER A 13 -6.90 -7.16 32.79
N ALA A 14 -5.71 -7.29 32.19
CA ALA A 14 -4.66 -8.15 32.72
C ALA A 14 -4.20 -7.73 34.13
N ALA A 15 -4.12 -6.42 34.39
CA ALA A 15 -3.82 -5.90 35.73
C ALA A 15 -4.88 -6.27 36.76
N THR A 16 -6.16 -6.25 36.36
CA THR A 16 -7.29 -6.66 37.20
C THR A 16 -7.22 -8.17 37.52
N ASP A 17 -6.96 -9.00 36.52
CA ASP A 17 -6.82 -10.46 36.69
C ASP A 17 -5.65 -10.80 37.63
N LEU A 18 -4.52 -10.12 37.45
CA LEU A 18 -3.36 -10.26 38.33
C LEU A 18 -3.67 -9.82 39.76
N ALA A 19 -4.39 -8.72 39.96
CA ALA A 19 -4.82 -8.27 41.28
C ALA A 19 -5.72 -9.32 41.99
N ASN A 20 -6.62 -9.95 41.25
CA ASN A 20 -7.45 -11.05 41.75
C ASN A 20 -6.62 -12.29 42.18
N ILE A 21 -5.63 -12.66 41.36
CA ILE A 21 -4.67 -13.74 41.68
C ILE A 21 -3.90 -13.37 42.94
N GLY A 22 -3.39 -12.16 43.07
CA GLY A 22 -2.68 -11.67 44.24
C GLY A 22 -3.52 -11.75 45.52
N SER A 23 -4.80 -11.39 45.42
CA SER A 23 -5.76 -11.49 46.52
C SER A 23 -5.98 -12.95 46.95
N ALA A 24 -6.14 -13.87 46.01
CA ALA A 24 -6.33 -15.28 46.27
C ALA A 24 -5.06 -15.90 46.94
N VAL A 25 -3.85 -15.55 46.46
CA VAL A 25 -2.59 -15.99 47.04
C VAL A 25 -2.43 -15.45 48.46
N THR A 26 -2.74 -14.17 48.68
CA THR A 26 -2.69 -13.56 50.03
C THR A 26 -3.64 -14.27 51.00
N ALA A 27 -4.84 -14.60 50.58
CA ALA A 27 -5.79 -15.37 51.40
C ALA A 27 -5.28 -16.78 51.73
N ALA A 28 -4.65 -17.45 50.75
CA ALA A 28 -4.04 -18.77 50.98
C ALA A 28 -2.87 -18.71 51.98
N HIS A 29 -2.00 -17.69 51.89
CA HIS A 29 -0.93 -17.47 52.87
C HIS A 29 -1.47 -17.17 54.27
N ALA A 30 -2.54 -16.38 54.40
CA ALA A 30 -3.19 -16.13 55.67
C ALA A 30 -3.79 -17.42 56.29
N ALA A 31 -4.42 -18.26 55.47
CA ALA A 31 -4.91 -19.56 55.90
C ALA A 31 -3.79 -20.53 56.36
N ALA A 32 -2.59 -20.38 55.83
CA ALA A 32 -1.41 -21.17 56.20
C ALA A 32 -0.66 -20.62 57.45
N ALA A 33 -1.13 -19.54 58.10
CA ALA A 33 -0.49 -18.96 59.31
C ALA A 33 -0.21 -19.99 60.43
N PRO A 34 -1.04 -21.01 60.69
CA PRO A 34 -0.78 -21.99 61.73
C PRO A 34 0.52 -22.77 61.59
N ILE A 35 1.11 -22.85 60.37
CA ILE A 35 2.40 -23.57 60.16
C ILE A 35 3.58 -22.89 60.88
N THR A 36 3.46 -21.66 61.33
CA THR A 36 4.51 -20.91 62.02
C THR A 36 4.63 -21.26 63.51
N GLY A 37 3.67 -22.05 64.04
CA GLY A 37 3.64 -22.43 65.43
C GLY A 37 3.25 -23.90 65.60
N VAL A 38 4.08 -24.80 65.12
CA VAL A 38 3.85 -26.26 65.21
C VAL A 38 4.06 -26.75 66.65
N LEU A 39 3.06 -27.44 67.21
CA LEU A 39 3.16 -28.04 68.52
C LEU A 39 3.99 -29.30 68.48
N ALA A 40 4.84 -29.50 69.51
CA ALA A 40 5.60 -30.70 69.65
C ALA A 40 4.68 -31.92 69.85
N ALA A 41 4.96 -33.05 69.20
CA ALA A 41 4.15 -34.28 69.24
C ALA A 41 4.27 -35.01 70.59
N GLY A 42 5.32 -34.74 71.35
CA GLY A 42 5.57 -35.30 72.69
C GLY A 42 6.34 -34.30 73.55
N ALA A 43 6.43 -34.60 74.85
CA ALA A 43 7.18 -33.79 75.81
C ALA A 43 8.69 -34.14 75.85
N ASP A 44 9.28 -34.55 74.73
CA ASP A 44 10.68 -34.92 74.60
C ASP A 44 11.45 -33.91 73.72
N GLN A 45 12.78 -33.93 73.89
CA GLN A 45 13.67 -32.96 73.19
C GLN A 45 13.68 -33.12 71.67
N VAL A 46 13.44 -34.30 71.12
CA VAL A 46 13.44 -34.57 69.68
C VAL A 46 12.15 -33.95 69.06
N SER A 47 11.00 -34.22 69.65
CA SER A 47 9.71 -33.65 69.26
C SER A 47 9.75 -32.13 69.30
N ALA A 48 10.35 -31.52 70.32
CA ALA A 48 10.52 -30.11 70.48
C ALA A 48 11.46 -29.53 69.39
N ALA A 49 12.56 -30.17 69.07
CA ALA A 49 13.50 -29.74 68.02
C ALA A 49 12.87 -29.82 66.62
N VAL A 50 12.12 -30.88 66.34
CA VAL A 50 11.41 -31.05 65.07
C VAL A 50 10.33 -30.00 64.93
N ALA A 51 9.52 -29.72 65.94
CA ALA A 51 8.49 -28.66 65.90
C ALA A 51 9.11 -27.25 65.67
N SER A 52 10.26 -26.99 66.35
CA SER A 52 11.00 -25.73 66.10
C SER A 52 11.51 -25.61 64.70
N LEU A 53 12.07 -26.70 64.12
CA LEU A 53 12.53 -26.69 62.71
C LEU A 53 11.40 -26.38 61.74
N PHE A 54 10.24 -27.04 61.85
CA PHE A 54 9.09 -26.80 61.00
C PHE A 54 8.49 -25.41 61.19
N SER A 55 8.40 -24.91 62.43
CA SER A 55 7.95 -23.57 62.72
C SER A 55 8.87 -22.51 62.11
N GLY A 56 10.21 -22.70 62.19
CA GLY A 56 11.17 -21.83 61.55
C GLY A 56 11.07 -21.81 60.02
N HIS A 57 10.86 -22.99 59.41
CA HIS A 57 10.61 -23.11 58.01
C HIS A 57 9.28 -22.41 57.58
N GLY A 58 8.23 -22.59 58.37
CA GLY A 58 6.94 -21.90 58.19
C GLY A 58 7.07 -20.38 58.25
N GLN A 59 7.87 -19.85 59.18
CA GLN A 59 8.15 -18.42 59.31
C GLN A 59 8.90 -17.90 58.06
N ALA A 60 9.93 -18.64 57.60
CA ALA A 60 10.66 -18.27 56.37
C ALA A 60 9.75 -18.27 55.11
N PHE A 61 8.87 -19.25 55.02
CA PHE A 61 7.86 -19.34 53.96
C PHE A 61 6.91 -18.12 53.98
N GLN A 62 6.41 -17.72 55.14
CA GLN A 62 5.55 -16.56 55.30
C GLN A 62 6.29 -15.25 54.95
N ALA A 63 7.56 -15.12 55.33
CA ALA A 63 8.39 -13.96 54.98
C ALA A 63 8.60 -13.86 53.47
N LEU A 64 8.88 -14.97 52.78
CA LEU A 64 8.97 -15.01 51.32
C LEU A 64 7.64 -14.66 50.62
N GLY A 65 6.52 -15.17 51.17
CA GLY A 65 5.19 -14.85 50.70
C GLY A 65 4.89 -13.34 50.78
N ALA A 66 5.29 -12.69 51.88
CA ALA A 66 5.12 -11.23 52.02
C ALA A 66 5.94 -10.42 50.97
N GLN A 67 7.18 -10.88 50.67
CA GLN A 67 8.01 -10.25 49.64
C GLN A 67 7.38 -10.45 48.25
N ALA A 68 6.91 -11.66 47.94
CA ALA A 68 6.21 -11.93 46.68
C ALA A 68 4.95 -11.09 46.49
N ALA A 69 4.16 -10.93 47.57
CA ALA A 69 2.96 -10.07 47.55
C ALA A 69 3.31 -8.60 47.31
N ALA A 70 4.38 -8.09 47.92
CA ALA A 70 4.85 -6.71 47.67
C ALA A 70 5.29 -6.50 46.20
N PHE A 71 6.09 -7.43 45.66
CA PHE A 71 6.50 -7.42 44.26
C PHE A 71 5.30 -7.47 43.32
N HIS A 72 4.36 -8.36 43.57
CA HIS A 72 3.13 -8.52 42.78
C HIS A 72 2.30 -7.23 42.76
N SER A 73 2.11 -6.59 43.91
CA SER A 73 1.44 -5.31 44.03
C SER A 73 2.11 -4.21 43.21
N GLN A 74 3.44 -4.09 43.26
CA GLN A 74 4.21 -3.15 42.47
C GLN A 74 4.09 -3.42 40.97
N PHE A 75 4.10 -4.69 40.57
CA PHE A 75 3.94 -5.08 39.17
C PHE A 75 2.56 -4.68 38.62
N VAL A 76 1.49 -4.97 39.37
CA VAL A 76 0.11 -4.57 39.00
C VAL A 76 0.00 -3.05 38.87
N GLN A 77 0.62 -2.29 39.79
CA GLN A 77 0.63 -0.82 39.72
C GLN A 77 1.39 -0.32 38.48
N ALA A 78 2.55 -0.91 38.14
CA ALA A 78 3.32 -0.55 36.97
C ALA A 78 2.54 -0.84 35.66
N LEU A 79 1.82 -1.97 35.62
CA LEU A 79 0.98 -2.34 34.46
C LEU A 79 -0.18 -1.35 34.25
N ASN A 80 -0.86 -0.96 35.33
CA ASN A 80 -1.92 0.06 35.28
C ASN A 80 -1.38 1.44 34.89
N ALA A 81 -0.21 1.83 35.41
CA ALA A 81 0.42 3.10 35.02
C ALA A 81 0.82 3.11 33.54
N GLY A 82 1.31 1.97 33.03
CA GLY A 82 1.60 1.77 31.61
C GLY A 82 0.34 1.94 30.75
N ALA A 83 -0.75 1.27 31.09
CA ALA A 83 -2.04 1.41 30.42
C ALA A 83 -2.51 2.86 30.36
N GLY A 84 -2.44 3.58 31.50
CA GLY A 84 -2.80 4.99 31.59
C GLY A 84 -1.91 5.90 30.73
N ALA A 85 -0.60 5.63 30.68
CA ALA A 85 0.34 6.40 29.87
C ALA A 85 0.04 6.23 28.37
N TYR A 86 -0.24 5.03 27.88
CA TYR A 86 -0.65 4.78 26.49
C TYR A 86 -1.98 5.47 26.18
N ALA A 87 -3.01 5.30 27.01
CA ALA A 87 -4.30 5.96 26.81
C ALA A 87 -4.18 7.49 26.79
N GLY A 88 -3.34 8.05 27.68
CA GLY A 88 -3.08 9.48 27.71
C GLY A 88 -2.36 10.00 26.47
N THR A 89 -1.42 9.22 25.93
CA THR A 89 -0.71 9.56 24.68
C THR A 89 -1.66 9.52 23.49
N GLU A 90 -2.51 8.52 23.39
CA GLU A 90 -3.52 8.43 22.32
C GLU A 90 -4.52 9.61 22.39
N ALA A 91 -5.00 9.95 23.58
CA ALA A 91 -5.88 11.10 23.78
C ALA A 91 -5.18 12.44 23.44
N ALA A 92 -3.90 12.58 23.79
CA ALA A 92 -3.11 13.75 23.44
C ALA A 92 -2.87 13.88 21.92
N ASN A 93 -2.72 12.76 21.21
CA ASN A 93 -2.56 12.73 19.75
C ASN A 93 -3.89 12.99 19.02
N ALA A 94 -5.01 12.57 19.60
CA ALA A 94 -6.35 12.82 19.04
C ALA A 94 -6.79 14.31 19.17
N GLY A 95 -6.39 14.99 20.23
CA GLY A 95 -6.80 16.37 20.52
C GLY A 95 -6.42 17.39 19.42
N PRO A 96 -5.17 17.45 18.91
CA PRO A 96 -4.79 18.33 17.81
C PRO A 96 -5.53 18.06 16.51
N LEU A 97 -5.86 16.79 16.23
CA LEU A 97 -6.62 16.41 15.02
C LEU A 97 -8.07 16.87 15.13
N GLN A 98 -8.71 16.71 16.29
CA GLN A 98 -10.06 17.23 16.55
C GLN A 98 -10.13 18.76 16.48
N THR A 99 -9.10 19.45 17.00
CA THR A 99 -9.02 20.90 16.92
C THR A 99 -8.87 21.39 15.48
N LEU A 100 -8.03 20.71 14.68
CA LEU A 100 -7.87 20.98 13.24
C LEU A 100 -9.19 20.74 12.50
N GLU A 101 -9.86 19.65 12.78
CA GLU A 101 -11.18 19.35 12.21
C GLU A 101 -12.20 20.45 12.51
N GLN A 102 -12.31 20.91 13.76
CA GLN A 102 -13.22 21.96 14.16
C GLN A 102 -12.87 23.31 13.53
N THR A 103 -11.59 23.64 13.43
CA THR A 103 -11.14 24.88 12.79
C THR A 103 -11.44 24.88 11.30
N LEU A 104 -11.16 23.76 10.61
CA LEU A 104 -11.48 23.62 9.18
C LEU A 104 -12.99 23.62 8.91
N ALA A 105 -13.79 23.05 9.81
CA ALA A 105 -15.24 23.06 9.69
C ALA A 105 -15.87 24.45 9.93
N GLN A 106 -15.23 25.32 10.70
CA GLN A 106 -15.75 26.65 11.04
C GLN A 106 -15.29 27.76 10.07
N ASP A 107 -14.06 27.70 9.57
CA ASP A 107 -13.44 28.79 8.83
C ASP A 107 -13.48 28.62 7.30
N LEU A 108 -13.81 27.42 6.79
CA LEU A 108 -13.93 27.16 5.35
C LEU A 108 -15.39 26.87 5.01
N PRO A 109 -15.94 27.48 3.94
CA PRO A 109 -17.22 27.04 3.40
C PRO A 109 -17.07 25.57 3.02
N ALA A 110 -17.60 24.68 3.82
CA ALA A 110 -17.51 23.21 3.82
C ALA A 110 -16.62 22.66 2.69
N PRO A 111 -15.28 22.62 2.85
CA PRO A 111 -14.45 22.08 1.80
C PRO A 111 -14.86 20.62 1.62
N ASN A 112 -15.07 20.21 0.37
CA ASN A 112 -15.29 18.81 0.08
C ASN A 112 -13.95 18.08 0.33
N LEU A 113 -13.73 17.64 1.56
CA LEU A 113 -12.49 17.01 2.03
C LEU A 113 -12.82 15.80 2.89
N ALA A 114 -12.20 14.69 2.59
CA ALA A 114 -12.25 13.50 3.42
C ALA A 114 -10.84 12.91 3.62
N VAL A 115 -10.55 12.47 4.83
CA VAL A 115 -9.27 11.84 5.20
C VAL A 115 -9.55 10.59 6.03
N SER A 116 -8.99 9.48 5.63
CA SER A 116 -9.03 8.22 6.37
C SER A 116 -7.62 7.66 6.53
N VAL A 117 -7.28 7.20 7.73
CA VAL A 117 -5.97 6.64 8.07
C VAL A 117 -6.17 5.41 8.94
N GLY A 118 -5.54 4.31 8.59
CA GLY A 118 -5.56 3.10 9.41
C GLY A 118 -6.93 2.49 9.63
N GLY A 119 -7.89 2.69 8.71
CA GLY A 119 -9.27 2.24 8.85
C GLY A 119 -10.20 3.21 9.56
N LEU A 120 -9.69 4.36 10.02
CA LEU A 120 -10.48 5.40 10.71
C LEU A 120 -10.66 6.61 9.80
N THR A 121 -11.90 7.04 9.61
CA THR A 121 -12.19 8.33 8.97
C THR A 121 -11.96 9.44 9.99
N LEU A 122 -10.90 10.21 9.78
CA LEU A 122 -10.49 11.30 10.67
C LEU A 122 -11.24 12.59 10.36
N LEU A 123 -11.56 12.82 9.10
CA LEU A 123 -12.26 14.02 8.64
C LEU A 123 -13.12 13.67 7.43
N GLN A 124 -14.35 14.17 7.42
CA GLN A 124 -15.24 14.12 6.27
C GLN A 124 -16.13 15.35 6.23
N SER A 125 -16.06 16.09 5.13
CA SER A 125 -16.84 17.31 4.91
C SER A 125 -17.32 17.38 3.47
N GLY A 126 -18.54 17.84 3.27
CA GLY A 126 -19.17 17.93 1.96
C GLY A 126 -19.45 16.55 1.35
N SER A 127 -19.26 16.42 0.04
CA SER A 127 -19.52 15.19 -0.72
C SER A 127 -18.25 14.35 -1.00
N ALA A 128 -17.09 14.75 -0.47
CA ALA A 128 -15.88 13.96 -0.56
C ALA A 128 -15.97 12.71 0.34
N THR A 129 -15.37 11.60 -0.11
CA THR A 129 -15.33 10.35 0.64
C THR A 129 -13.92 9.78 0.71
N ALA A 130 -13.50 9.31 1.88
CA ALA A 130 -12.24 8.60 2.05
C ALA A 130 -12.43 7.35 2.90
N SER A 131 -11.83 6.25 2.50
CA SER A 131 -11.85 4.97 3.21
C SER A 131 -10.50 4.31 3.11
N SER A 132 -9.91 3.89 4.23
CA SER A 132 -8.64 3.17 4.26
C SER A 132 -8.78 1.90 5.10
N ASN A 133 -7.84 0.97 4.93
CA ASN A 133 -7.65 -0.18 5.81
C ASN A 133 -6.51 0.08 6.80
N LEU A 134 -6.23 -0.89 7.65
CA LEU A 134 -5.17 -0.80 8.66
C LEU A 134 -3.81 -0.53 8.01
N GLY A 135 -3.10 0.50 8.48
CA GLY A 135 -1.79 0.90 7.99
C GLY A 135 -1.77 1.70 6.69
N SER A 136 -2.93 2.00 6.09
CA SER A 136 -3.05 2.70 4.81
C SER A 136 -3.69 4.08 4.96
N VAL A 137 -3.57 4.91 3.90
CA VAL A 137 -4.07 6.29 3.89
C VAL A 137 -4.95 6.54 2.67
N ALA A 138 -6.08 7.23 2.88
CA ALA A 138 -6.95 7.71 1.80
C ALA A 138 -7.28 9.21 2.01
N ILE A 139 -7.08 10.03 0.97
CA ILE A 139 -7.35 11.46 0.99
C ILE A 139 -8.16 11.86 -0.25
N ALA A 140 -9.31 12.47 -0.05
CA ALA A 140 -10.15 12.99 -1.14
C ALA A 140 -10.41 14.47 -0.95
N PHE A 141 -10.18 15.29 -1.99
CA PHE A 141 -10.44 16.72 -2.01
C PHE A 141 -11.15 17.13 -3.30
N GLY A 142 -12.32 17.74 -3.18
CA GLY A 142 -13.16 18.15 -4.30
C GLY A 142 -14.57 17.57 -4.21
N ALA A 143 -15.54 18.20 -4.88
CA ALA A 143 -16.92 17.74 -4.89
C ALA A 143 -17.02 16.33 -5.51
N ASN A 144 -17.68 15.40 -4.81
CA ASN A 144 -17.83 14.00 -5.20
C ASN A 144 -16.49 13.28 -5.48
N SER A 145 -15.39 13.76 -4.90
CA SER A 145 -14.12 13.05 -4.98
C SER A 145 -14.14 11.82 -4.05
N SER A 146 -13.48 10.75 -4.47
CA SER A 146 -13.43 9.52 -3.69
C SER A 146 -12.02 8.94 -3.66
N ALA A 147 -11.51 8.65 -2.48
CA ALA A 147 -10.26 7.94 -2.27
C ALA A 147 -10.52 6.69 -1.44
N SER A 148 -10.15 5.52 -1.92
CA SER A 148 -10.38 4.28 -1.19
C SER A 148 -9.22 3.31 -1.28
N VAL A 149 -8.87 2.73 -0.13
CA VAL A 149 -8.00 1.57 -0.03
C VAL A 149 -8.83 0.42 0.50
N THR A 150 -9.04 -0.60 -0.35
CA THR A 150 -9.92 -1.73 -0.06
C THR A 150 -9.14 -3.04 0.00
N GLY A 151 -9.56 -3.95 0.89
CA GLY A 151 -8.96 -5.27 1.01
C GLY A 151 -7.84 -5.36 2.04
N GLY A 152 -7.07 -6.46 2.00
CA GLY A 152 -6.05 -6.80 3.01
C GLY A 152 -4.65 -6.24 2.75
N GLY A 153 -4.50 -5.19 1.94
CA GLY A 153 -3.23 -4.53 1.68
C GLY A 153 -2.68 -3.78 2.89
N PHE A 154 -1.40 -3.40 2.82
CA PHE A 154 -0.72 -2.69 3.91
C PHE A 154 0.18 -1.59 3.35
N LEU A 155 0.18 -0.42 4.00
CA LEU A 155 0.94 0.77 3.61
C LEU A 155 0.58 1.30 2.20
N ASP A 156 -0.68 1.12 1.82
CA ASP A 156 -1.21 1.60 0.56
C ASP A 156 -1.67 3.06 0.67
N SER A 157 -1.72 3.76 -0.46
CA SER A 157 -2.12 5.16 -0.50
C SER A 157 -3.09 5.45 -1.64
N ALA A 158 -4.22 6.07 -1.34
CA ALA A 158 -5.18 6.57 -2.32
C ALA A 158 -5.36 8.08 -2.17
N ILE A 159 -5.09 8.86 -3.22
CA ILE A 159 -5.22 10.32 -3.21
C ILE A 159 -6.05 10.79 -4.39
N ALA A 160 -7.21 11.39 -4.14
CA ALA A 160 -8.10 11.93 -5.16
C ALA A 160 -8.27 13.45 -4.96
N ILE A 161 -7.80 14.26 -5.90
CA ILE A 161 -7.89 15.71 -5.84
C ILE A 161 -8.53 16.25 -7.12
N GLY A 162 -9.71 16.81 -6.99
CA GLY A 162 -10.50 17.36 -8.11
C GLY A 162 -11.96 16.93 -8.02
N ASN A 163 -12.84 17.63 -8.71
CA ASN A 163 -14.26 17.28 -8.70
C ASN A 163 -14.48 15.95 -9.44
N ASN A 164 -15.27 15.05 -8.85
CA ASN A 164 -15.54 13.71 -9.37
C ASN A 164 -14.26 12.88 -9.64
N SER A 165 -13.16 13.16 -8.95
CA SER A 165 -11.94 12.37 -9.07
C SER A 165 -12.04 11.09 -8.24
N LEU A 166 -11.43 10.01 -8.74
CA LEU A 166 -11.43 8.71 -8.07
C LEU A 166 -10.02 8.17 -7.97
N ALA A 167 -9.58 7.86 -6.76
CA ALA A 167 -8.36 7.11 -6.52
C ALA A 167 -8.69 5.85 -5.73
N GLN A 168 -8.35 4.69 -6.26
CA GLN A 168 -8.67 3.43 -5.63
C GLN A 168 -7.48 2.48 -5.63
N VAL A 169 -7.11 1.98 -4.45
CA VAL A 169 -6.23 0.82 -4.28
C VAL A 169 -7.10 -0.40 -3.95
N GLY A 170 -6.99 -1.41 -4.79
CA GLY A 170 -7.76 -2.65 -4.67
C GLY A 170 -7.13 -3.67 -3.73
N THR A 171 -7.62 -4.90 -3.79
CA THR A 171 -7.24 -5.98 -2.86
C THR A 171 -5.85 -6.55 -3.17
N GLY A 172 -5.12 -6.96 -2.13
CA GLY A 172 -3.93 -7.80 -2.22
C GLY A 172 -2.62 -7.08 -2.51
N GLY A 173 -2.59 -5.73 -2.43
CA GLY A 173 -1.39 -4.92 -2.61
C GLY A 173 -0.62 -4.65 -1.31
N ILE A 174 0.65 -4.30 -1.46
CA ILE A 174 1.49 -3.75 -0.39
C ILE A 174 2.29 -2.60 -0.99
N TYR A 175 2.26 -1.41 -0.39
CA TYR A 175 2.85 -0.17 -0.90
C TYR A 175 2.26 0.31 -2.23
N ASP A 176 1.03 -0.08 -2.55
CA ASP A 176 0.38 0.36 -3.77
C ASP A 176 -0.09 1.82 -3.65
N THR A 177 0.02 2.55 -4.75
CA THR A 177 -0.38 3.97 -4.79
C THR A 177 -1.32 4.22 -5.95
N ALA A 178 -2.46 4.85 -5.66
CA ALA A 178 -3.37 5.41 -6.66
C ALA A 178 -3.50 6.92 -6.43
N ALA A 179 -3.15 7.75 -7.42
CA ALA A 179 -3.19 9.19 -7.32
C ALA A 179 -3.92 9.82 -8.51
N ALA A 180 -5.07 10.43 -8.27
CA ALA A 180 -5.90 11.07 -9.28
C ALA A 180 -5.96 12.59 -9.02
N PHE A 181 -5.38 13.39 -9.92
CA PHE A 181 -5.32 14.85 -9.83
C PHE A 181 -6.01 15.49 -11.04
N GLY A 182 -7.15 16.11 -10.82
CA GLY A 182 -7.91 16.79 -11.86
C GLY A 182 -9.39 16.38 -11.85
N ALA A 183 -10.23 17.15 -12.52
CA ALA A 183 -11.66 16.83 -12.59
C ALA A 183 -11.90 15.55 -13.40
N ASN A 184 -12.77 14.68 -12.91
CA ASN A 184 -13.09 13.39 -13.54
C ASN A 184 -11.87 12.49 -13.81
N SER A 185 -10.76 12.66 -13.09
CA SER A 185 -9.58 11.83 -13.22
C SER A 185 -9.75 10.53 -12.41
N VAL A 186 -9.19 9.45 -12.91
CA VAL A 186 -9.28 8.13 -12.28
C VAL A 186 -7.90 7.50 -12.17
N ALA A 187 -7.53 7.06 -10.98
CA ALA A 187 -6.34 6.25 -10.73
C ALA A 187 -6.74 4.96 -10.01
N TYR A 188 -6.33 3.82 -10.55
CA TYR A 188 -6.64 2.52 -10.03
C TYR A 188 -5.38 1.66 -9.91
N SER A 189 -5.08 1.14 -8.70
CA SER A 189 -3.95 0.24 -8.47
C SER A 189 -4.46 -1.03 -7.78
N GLN A 190 -4.16 -2.21 -8.33
CA GLN A 190 -4.65 -3.46 -7.77
C GLN A 190 -3.59 -4.56 -7.79
N GLY A 191 -3.44 -5.20 -6.64
CA GLY A 191 -2.64 -6.41 -6.45
C GLY A 191 -1.13 -6.18 -6.55
N GLY A 192 -0.35 -7.14 -6.08
CA GLY A 192 1.10 -7.10 -6.19
C GLY A 192 1.82 -6.27 -5.13
N PHE A 193 2.92 -5.66 -5.52
CA PHE A 193 3.78 -4.91 -4.60
C PHE A 193 4.29 -3.63 -5.26
N SER A 194 4.09 -2.50 -4.59
CA SER A 194 4.54 -1.17 -5.02
C SER A 194 4.06 -0.73 -6.41
N ASN A 195 2.84 -1.07 -6.81
CA ASN A 195 2.26 -0.54 -8.03
C ASN A 195 1.93 0.95 -7.89
N ILE A 196 2.12 1.71 -8.96
CA ILE A 196 1.80 3.13 -8.97
C ILE A 196 0.93 3.47 -10.17
N ALA A 197 -0.28 3.97 -9.90
CA ALA A 197 -1.18 4.54 -10.88
C ALA A 197 -1.33 6.04 -10.61
N ALA A 198 -0.91 6.89 -11.55
CA ALA A 198 -0.98 8.34 -11.42
C ALA A 198 -1.70 8.97 -12.62
N ALA A 199 -2.88 9.51 -12.40
CA ALA A 199 -3.67 10.22 -13.39
C ALA A 199 -3.66 11.73 -13.09
N VAL A 200 -3.13 12.54 -14.00
CA VAL A 200 -2.98 13.99 -13.83
C VAL A 200 -3.62 14.72 -15.02
N GLY A 201 -4.69 15.43 -14.77
CA GLY A 201 -5.41 16.17 -15.79
C GLY A 201 -6.90 15.83 -15.80
N THR A 202 -7.67 16.57 -16.58
CA THR A 202 -9.13 16.37 -16.66
C THR A 202 -9.46 15.11 -17.47
N GLY A 203 -10.25 14.20 -16.87
CA GLY A 203 -10.68 12.97 -17.54
C GLY A 203 -9.56 11.97 -17.80
N SER A 204 -8.39 12.10 -17.16
CA SER A 204 -7.28 11.17 -17.32
C SER A 204 -7.51 9.88 -16.55
N LEU A 205 -6.99 8.77 -17.08
CA LEU A 205 -7.08 7.44 -16.47
C LEU A 205 -5.68 6.81 -16.34
N ALA A 206 -5.32 6.39 -15.13
CA ALA A 206 -4.16 5.54 -14.92
C ALA A 206 -4.57 4.26 -14.19
N GLU A 207 -4.18 3.12 -14.74
CA GLU A 207 -4.53 1.82 -14.16
C GLU A 207 -3.32 0.90 -14.10
N THR A 208 -3.07 0.33 -12.92
CA THR A 208 -2.14 -0.77 -12.71
C THR A 208 -2.86 -1.97 -12.14
N VAL A 209 -2.76 -3.11 -12.80
CA VAL A 209 -3.23 -4.39 -12.27
C VAL A 209 -2.07 -5.36 -12.35
N ALA A 210 -1.44 -5.65 -11.21
CA ALA A 210 -0.34 -6.59 -11.17
C ALA A 210 -0.82 -8.03 -11.36
N GLY A 211 0.00 -8.82 -12.02
CA GLY A 211 -0.10 -10.27 -11.93
C GLY A 211 0.31 -10.76 -10.53
N SER A 212 0.20 -12.05 -10.29
CA SER A 212 0.38 -12.70 -8.98
C SER A 212 1.81 -12.66 -8.39
N THR A 213 2.76 -11.96 -8.98
CA THR A 213 4.21 -12.09 -8.70
C THR A 213 4.80 -11.03 -7.76
N GLY A 214 4.01 -10.06 -7.28
CA GLY A 214 4.50 -9.11 -6.26
C GLY A 214 5.62 -8.15 -6.71
N ILE A 215 5.75 -7.87 -8.01
CA ILE A 215 6.74 -6.93 -8.57
C ILE A 215 6.01 -5.73 -9.19
N PRO A 216 6.52 -4.47 -9.03
CA PRO A 216 5.77 -3.27 -9.35
C PRO A 216 5.47 -3.08 -10.84
N ASN A 217 4.32 -2.48 -11.11
CA ASN A 217 3.93 -1.92 -12.40
C ASN A 217 3.68 -0.41 -12.25
N PHE A 218 3.88 0.33 -13.34
CA PHE A 218 3.66 1.77 -13.37
C PHE A 218 2.70 2.17 -14.48
N ALA A 219 1.72 3.02 -14.15
CA ALA A 219 0.87 3.68 -15.10
C ALA A 219 0.82 5.19 -14.79
N SER A 220 1.19 6.03 -15.75
CA SER A 220 1.16 7.49 -15.59
C SER A 220 0.47 8.15 -16.78
N ALA A 221 -0.69 8.75 -16.54
CA ALA A 221 -1.46 9.47 -17.54
C ALA A 221 -1.45 10.98 -17.22
N VAL A 222 -0.83 11.78 -18.07
CA VAL A 222 -0.68 13.23 -17.88
C VAL A 222 -1.24 13.99 -19.08
N GLY A 223 -2.35 14.68 -18.88
CA GLY A 223 -3.03 15.45 -19.93
C GLY A 223 -4.54 15.33 -19.83
N THR A 224 -5.26 15.99 -20.70
CA THR A 224 -6.73 15.87 -20.75
C THR A 224 -7.11 14.61 -21.51
N ASN A 225 -7.96 13.76 -20.93
CA ASN A 225 -8.41 12.49 -21.51
C ASN A 225 -7.23 11.57 -21.90
N SER A 226 -6.12 11.61 -21.18
CA SER A 226 -5.00 10.71 -21.39
C SER A 226 -5.23 9.37 -20.65
N VAL A 227 -4.71 8.29 -21.20
CA VAL A 227 -4.91 6.94 -20.67
C VAL A 227 -3.57 6.23 -20.54
N ALA A 228 -3.29 5.67 -19.38
CA ALA A 228 -2.14 4.79 -19.14
C ALA A 228 -2.61 3.52 -18.43
N VAL A 229 -2.37 2.36 -19.03
CA VAL A 229 -2.80 1.07 -18.50
C VAL A 229 -1.61 0.10 -18.46
N SER A 230 -1.36 -0.47 -17.30
CA SER A 230 -0.31 -1.47 -17.11
C SER A 230 -0.89 -2.68 -16.39
N THR A 231 -1.12 -3.78 -17.13
CA THR A 231 -1.82 -4.95 -16.61
C THR A 231 -1.09 -6.27 -16.90
N ASN A 232 -1.27 -7.24 -16.01
CA ASN A 232 -0.85 -8.64 -16.18
C ASN A 232 0.65 -8.81 -16.48
N GLY A 233 1.45 -8.77 -15.46
CA GLY A 233 2.89 -8.97 -15.54
C GLY A 233 3.62 -8.21 -14.45
N TYR A 234 4.91 -7.98 -14.66
CA TYR A 234 5.75 -7.27 -13.70
C TYR A 234 6.76 -6.34 -14.39
N LEU A 235 7.13 -5.26 -13.71
CA LEU A 235 8.03 -4.21 -14.20
C LEU A 235 7.55 -3.59 -15.52
N ASN A 236 6.26 -3.51 -15.71
CA ASN A 236 5.67 -2.86 -16.88
C ASN A 236 5.50 -1.36 -16.61
N MET A 237 5.74 -0.55 -17.62
CA MET A 237 5.62 0.90 -17.55
C MET A 237 4.77 1.45 -18.70
N ALA A 238 3.60 1.98 -18.40
CA ALA A 238 2.76 2.72 -19.33
C ALA A 238 2.78 4.21 -18.99
N SER A 239 3.23 5.06 -19.90
CA SER A 239 3.33 6.50 -19.67
C SER A 239 2.72 7.27 -20.84
N ALA A 240 1.61 7.96 -20.59
CA ALA A 240 0.90 8.76 -21.59
C ALA A 240 0.99 10.26 -21.27
N PHE A 241 1.74 11.00 -22.06
CA PHE A 241 1.91 12.44 -21.94
C PHE A 241 1.26 13.16 -23.14
N GLY A 242 0.22 13.93 -22.89
CA GLY A 242 -0.47 14.70 -23.93
C GLY A 242 -1.98 14.49 -23.89
N ASN A 243 -2.69 15.40 -24.54
CA ASN A 243 -4.15 15.34 -24.57
C ASN A 243 -4.63 14.20 -25.49
N GLY A 244 -5.50 13.34 -24.99
CA GLY A 244 -6.02 12.21 -25.76
C GLY A 244 -4.98 11.12 -26.05
N SER A 245 -3.80 11.15 -25.41
CA SER A 245 -2.77 10.14 -25.61
C SER A 245 -3.06 8.86 -24.83
N ALA A 246 -2.58 7.71 -25.33
CA ALA A 246 -2.82 6.42 -24.70
C ALA A 246 -1.57 5.52 -24.72
N ALA A 247 -1.21 4.96 -23.56
CA ALA A 247 -0.11 4.04 -23.41
C ALA A 247 -0.59 2.75 -22.73
N TYR A 248 -0.29 1.61 -23.33
CA TYR A 248 -0.73 0.29 -22.84
C TYR A 248 0.44 -0.69 -22.72
N THR A 249 0.57 -1.31 -21.55
CA THR A 249 1.39 -2.50 -21.37
C THR A 249 0.51 -3.62 -20.82
N GLU A 250 0.37 -4.69 -21.60
CA GLU A 250 -0.55 -5.77 -21.24
C GLU A 250 0.04 -7.15 -21.52
N ASN A 251 -0.20 -8.09 -20.63
CA ASN A 251 0.15 -9.51 -20.79
C ASN A 251 1.64 -9.75 -21.08
N GLY A 252 2.52 -9.07 -20.34
CA GLY A 252 3.96 -9.21 -20.53
C GLY A 252 4.75 -8.79 -19.30
N ASN A 253 6.07 -8.86 -19.42
CA ASN A 253 6.97 -8.44 -18.34
C ASN A 253 8.06 -7.54 -18.91
N LEU A 254 8.46 -6.53 -18.15
CA LEU A 254 9.47 -5.56 -18.59
C LEU A 254 9.04 -4.82 -19.87
N ASP A 255 7.76 -4.66 -20.08
CA ASP A 255 7.22 -3.95 -21.22
C ASP A 255 7.13 -2.45 -20.93
N THR A 256 7.43 -1.63 -21.94
CA THR A 256 7.41 -0.18 -21.81
C THR A 256 6.64 0.44 -22.99
N ALA A 257 5.59 1.20 -22.66
CA ALA A 257 4.83 1.99 -23.62
C ALA A 257 4.88 3.47 -23.23
N ILE A 258 5.39 4.32 -24.11
CA ILE A 258 5.52 5.76 -23.85
C ILE A 258 4.87 6.53 -25.00
N THR A 259 4.03 7.52 -24.66
CA THR A 259 3.54 8.49 -25.63
C THR A 259 3.92 9.91 -25.21
N SER A 260 4.27 10.75 -26.19
CA SER A 260 4.45 12.18 -25.98
C SER A 260 3.90 12.95 -27.17
N GLY A 261 2.69 13.43 -27.02
CA GLY A 261 2.00 14.16 -28.08
C GLY A 261 0.48 14.01 -27.97
N ALA A 262 -0.26 14.90 -28.59
CA ALA A 262 -1.71 14.81 -28.58
C ALA A 262 -2.20 13.65 -29.46
N ASN A 263 -3.16 12.86 -28.97
CA ASN A 263 -3.77 11.74 -29.69
C ASN A 263 -2.74 10.70 -30.19
N SER A 264 -1.63 10.53 -29.48
CA SER A 264 -0.63 9.50 -29.77
C SER A 264 -0.92 8.21 -28.98
N THR A 265 -0.54 7.06 -29.55
CA THR A 265 -0.81 5.76 -28.91
C THR A 265 0.43 4.87 -28.94
N ALA A 266 0.73 4.23 -27.83
CA ALA A 266 1.79 3.26 -27.71
C ALA A 266 1.27 1.95 -27.07
N TYR A 267 1.57 0.82 -27.69
CA TYR A 267 1.24 -0.52 -27.21
C TYR A 267 2.52 -1.34 -27.08
N ALA A 268 2.84 -1.80 -25.87
CA ALA A 268 3.85 -2.82 -25.62
C ALA A 268 3.16 -4.01 -24.97
N VAL A 269 2.78 -5.01 -25.77
CA VAL A 269 1.78 -5.99 -25.35
C VAL A 269 2.15 -7.42 -25.77
N ASN A 270 1.61 -8.40 -25.04
CA ASN A 270 1.69 -9.82 -25.37
C ASN A 270 3.13 -10.34 -25.60
N GLY A 271 3.92 -10.35 -24.56
CA GLY A 271 5.28 -10.86 -24.61
C GLY A 271 6.13 -10.32 -23.48
N SER A 272 7.42 -10.22 -23.69
CA SER A 272 8.32 -9.67 -22.66
C SER A 272 9.41 -8.84 -23.27
N VAL A 273 9.81 -7.77 -22.57
CA VAL A 273 10.85 -6.85 -23.03
C VAL A 273 10.45 -6.16 -24.35
N ASN A 274 9.18 -5.73 -24.42
CA ASN A 274 8.69 -4.97 -25.55
C ASN A 274 8.78 -3.46 -25.24
N PHE A 275 9.14 -2.68 -26.26
CA PHE A 275 9.22 -1.24 -26.15
C PHE A 275 8.44 -0.59 -27.29
N ALA A 276 7.51 0.30 -26.92
CA ALA A 276 6.73 1.10 -27.88
C ALA A 276 6.80 2.57 -27.49
N ASP A 277 7.32 3.40 -28.39
CA ASP A 277 7.50 4.84 -28.15
C ASP A 277 6.91 5.66 -29.29
N ALA A 278 5.87 6.44 -28.99
CA ALA A 278 5.17 7.29 -29.94
C ALA A 278 5.35 8.77 -29.59
N LEU A 279 6.38 9.40 -30.17
CA LEU A 279 6.69 10.82 -30.00
C LEU A 279 6.16 11.64 -31.16
N GLY A 280 5.14 12.42 -30.90
CA GLY A 280 4.50 13.29 -31.90
C GLY A 280 3.00 13.11 -31.95
N ALA A 281 2.29 14.15 -32.35
CA ALA A 281 0.83 14.12 -32.37
C ALA A 281 0.29 13.15 -33.43
N GLY A 282 -0.72 12.36 -33.05
CA GLY A 282 -1.37 11.39 -33.93
C GLY A 282 -0.52 10.17 -34.28
N SER A 283 0.60 9.95 -33.58
CA SER A 283 1.52 8.86 -33.88
C SER A 283 1.14 7.59 -33.15
N THR A 284 1.49 6.42 -33.74
CA THR A 284 1.23 5.11 -33.15
C THR A 284 2.49 4.25 -33.16
N ALA A 285 2.81 3.66 -32.01
CA ALA A 285 3.87 2.66 -31.89
C ALA A 285 3.27 1.36 -31.32
N PHE A 286 3.56 0.23 -31.96
CA PHE A 286 3.14 -1.08 -31.49
C PHE A 286 4.34 -2.02 -31.39
N GLY A 287 4.68 -2.44 -30.17
CA GLY A 287 5.72 -3.44 -29.88
C GLY A 287 5.09 -4.65 -29.19
N GLY A 288 5.35 -5.87 -29.71
CA GLY A 288 4.85 -7.07 -29.05
C GLY A 288 4.20 -8.10 -29.96
N GLY A 289 3.49 -9.04 -29.35
CA GLY A 289 2.77 -10.10 -30.08
C GLY A 289 1.38 -9.66 -30.54
N THR A 290 0.85 -10.33 -31.55
CA THR A 290 -0.49 -10.05 -32.07
C THR A 290 -1.61 -10.58 -31.16
N SER A 291 -1.30 -11.47 -30.25
CA SER A 291 -2.22 -11.97 -29.22
C SER A 291 -1.48 -12.61 -28.04
N PRO A 292 -2.10 -12.86 -26.91
CA PRO A 292 -1.50 -13.60 -25.79
C PRO A 292 -1.06 -15.03 -26.16
N THR A 293 -1.66 -15.62 -27.20
CA THR A 293 -1.30 -16.94 -27.71
C THR A 293 -0.22 -16.90 -28.81
N ALA A 294 0.11 -15.70 -29.32
CA ALA A 294 1.20 -15.44 -30.24
C ALA A 294 2.05 -14.28 -29.72
N PRO A 295 2.74 -14.47 -28.60
CA PRO A 295 3.49 -13.40 -27.95
C PRO A 295 4.71 -13.00 -28.77
N GLY A 296 5.02 -11.70 -28.81
CA GLY A 296 6.27 -11.15 -29.33
C GLY A 296 7.16 -10.72 -28.18
N SER A 297 8.45 -10.98 -28.28
CA SER A 297 9.38 -10.56 -27.23
C SER A 297 10.60 -9.88 -27.84
N TYR A 298 11.21 -8.96 -27.06
CA TYR A 298 12.34 -8.14 -27.49
C TYR A 298 12.02 -7.30 -28.73
N THR A 299 10.82 -6.69 -28.76
CA THR A 299 10.40 -5.83 -29.86
C THR A 299 10.63 -4.36 -29.51
N LEU A 300 11.03 -3.57 -30.52
CA LEU A 300 11.16 -2.12 -30.41
C LEU A 300 10.40 -1.45 -31.55
N ALA A 301 9.35 -0.70 -31.21
CA ALA A 301 8.66 0.17 -32.12
C ALA A 301 8.85 1.64 -31.67
N SER A 302 9.43 2.48 -32.50
CA SER A 302 9.67 3.88 -32.14
C SER A 302 9.23 4.81 -33.27
N VAL A 303 8.48 5.82 -32.93
CA VAL A 303 8.01 6.89 -33.84
C VAL A 303 8.47 8.24 -33.32
N VAL A 304 9.15 9.00 -34.17
CA VAL A 304 9.47 10.40 -33.95
C VAL A 304 8.92 11.21 -35.10
N GLY A 305 7.73 11.80 -34.96
CA GLY A 305 7.08 12.53 -36.05
C GLY A 305 5.59 12.67 -35.83
N LEU A 306 4.91 13.29 -36.78
CA LEU A 306 3.47 13.52 -36.73
C LEU A 306 2.73 12.51 -37.62
N ASN A 307 1.62 11.97 -37.14
CA ASN A 307 0.75 11.03 -37.88
C ASN A 307 1.52 9.87 -38.52
N SER A 308 2.45 9.29 -37.77
CA SER A 308 3.32 8.23 -38.25
C SER A 308 3.12 6.95 -37.44
N THR A 309 3.41 5.80 -38.03
CA THR A 309 3.21 4.49 -37.40
C THR A 309 4.47 3.64 -37.42
N ALA A 310 4.82 3.02 -36.29
CA ALA A 310 5.81 1.96 -36.21
C ALA A 310 5.18 0.70 -35.62
N TYR A 311 5.33 -0.42 -36.31
CA TYR A 311 4.82 -1.70 -35.89
C TYR A 311 5.93 -2.74 -35.84
N ALA A 312 6.28 -3.23 -34.65
CA ALA A 312 7.27 -4.26 -34.44
C ALA A 312 6.62 -5.47 -33.77
N SER A 313 6.52 -6.59 -34.46
CA SER A 313 6.02 -7.83 -33.86
C SER A 313 6.93 -9.01 -34.18
N GLY A 314 7.11 -9.90 -33.21
CA GLY A 314 7.83 -11.16 -33.36
C GLY A 314 6.92 -12.35 -33.05
N ASN A 315 7.09 -13.47 -33.75
CA ASN A 315 6.36 -14.69 -33.48
C ASN A 315 7.28 -15.71 -32.79
N LEU A 316 6.90 -16.18 -31.62
CA LEU A 316 7.70 -17.00 -30.67
C LEU A 316 7.89 -18.47 -31.09
N THR A 317 7.91 -18.81 -32.36
CA THR A 317 8.20 -20.20 -32.78
C THR A 317 9.67 -20.53 -32.93
N ALA A 318 10.59 -19.56 -32.74
CA ALA A 318 12.04 -19.79 -32.80
C ALA A 318 12.83 -18.92 -31.81
N LEU A 319 13.87 -19.43 -31.21
CA LEU A 319 14.85 -18.73 -30.37
C LEU A 319 15.46 -17.54 -31.13
N GLY A 320 15.20 -16.30 -30.67
CA GLY A 320 15.78 -15.09 -31.21
C GLY A 320 14.81 -14.15 -31.93
N THR A 321 13.60 -14.02 -31.44
CA THR A 321 12.55 -13.18 -32.05
C THR A 321 12.59 -11.77 -31.52
N GLY A 322 13.10 -10.81 -32.28
CA GLY A 322 13.04 -9.40 -32.02
C GLY A 322 12.68 -8.62 -33.29
N GLY A 323 11.76 -7.68 -33.20
CA GLY A 323 11.44 -6.75 -34.28
C GLY A 323 11.88 -5.34 -33.91
N LEU A 324 12.50 -4.62 -34.84
CA LEU A 324 12.79 -3.21 -34.73
C LEU A 324 12.10 -2.46 -35.87
N ALA A 325 11.11 -1.62 -35.53
CA ALA A 325 10.50 -0.68 -36.45
C ALA A 325 10.75 0.74 -35.94
N ALA A 326 11.38 1.58 -36.73
CA ALA A 326 11.64 2.97 -36.35
C ALA A 326 11.23 3.92 -37.47
N VAL A 327 10.52 5.00 -37.12
CA VAL A 327 10.11 6.06 -38.02
C VAL A 327 10.65 7.39 -37.52
N PHE A 328 11.34 8.11 -38.43
CA PHE A 328 11.78 9.47 -38.17
C PHE A 328 11.19 10.38 -39.27
N GLY A 329 10.10 11.08 -38.98
CA GLY A 329 9.45 11.98 -39.93
C GLY A 329 7.93 11.95 -39.78
N ASN A 330 7.26 12.70 -40.66
CA ASN A 330 5.82 12.86 -40.59
C ASN A 330 5.11 12.03 -41.68
N THR A 331 3.97 11.44 -41.33
CA THR A 331 3.13 10.63 -42.23
C THR A 331 3.87 9.43 -42.86
N LEU A 332 4.67 8.75 -42.07
CA LEU A 332 5.46 7.59 -42.45
C LEU A 332 5.07 6.35 -41.66
N ASP A 333 5.21 5.20 -42.28
CA ASP A 333 4.95 3.92 -41.63
C ASP A 333 6.16 2.97 -41.74
N ALA A 334 6.47 2.26 -40.64
CA ALA A 334 7.46 1.19 -40.60
C ALA A 334 6.84 -0.07 -40.03
N ASP A 335 6.98 -1.20 -40.69
CA ASP A 335 6.53 -2.51 -40.25
C ASP A 335 7.70 -3.49 -40.16
N ALA A 336 7.92 -4.07 -39.00
CA ALA A 336 8.92 -5.09 -38.73
C ALA A 336 8.24 -6.31 -38.11
N THR A 337 7.67 -7.17 -38.93
CA THR A 337 7.00 -8.40 -38.50
C THR A 337 7.82 -9.65 -38.84
N GLY A 338 7.95 -10.56 -37.86
CA GLY A 338 8.68 -11.81 -38.02
C GLY A 338 9.95 -11.91 -37.17
N ASN A 339 10.82 -12.86 -37.51
CA ASN A 339 12.05 -13.12 -36.77
C ASN A 339 13.17 -12.16 -37.19
N VAL A 340 13.64 -11.31 -36.25
CA VAL A 340 14.76 -10.37 -36.46
C VAL A 340 14.60 -9.54 -37.73
N VAL A 341 13.61 -8.66 -37.74
CA VAL A 341 13.40 -7.71 -38.83
C VAL A 341 13.73 -6.30 -38.32
N ILE A 342 14.51 -5.57 -39.10
CA ILE A 342 14.84 -4.16 -38.85
C ILE A 342 14.27 -3.33 -39.99
N ASN A 343 13.33 -2.44 -39.70
CA ASN A 343 12.79 -1.51 -40.67
C ASN A 343 12.89 -0.08 -40.12
N ILE A 344 13.71 0.75 -40.77
CA ILE A 344 13.92 2.15 -40.40
C ILE A 344 13.47 3.03 -41.56
N VAL A 345 12.43 3.83 -41.35
CA VAL A 345 11.91 4.75 -42.34
C VAL A 345 12.28 6.18 -41.97
N THR A 346 12.97 6.88 -42.87
CA THR A 346 13.35 8.29 -42.75
C THR A 346 12.83 9.06 -43.95
N PRO A 347 12.47 10.34 -43.82
CA PRO A 347 12.14 11.15 -45.00
C PRO A 347 13.34 11.28 -45.91
N ILE A 348 13.14 10.95 -47.18
CA ILE A 348 14.14 11.23 -48.20
C ILE A 348 14.14 12.74 -48.41
N PHE A 349 15.18 13.44 -47.99
CA PHE A 349 15.41 14.82 -48.39
C PHE A 349 15.68 14.86 -49.89
N ASN A 350 14.70 15.10 -50.74
CA ASN A 350 14.90 15.59 -52.07
C ASN A 350 15.37 17.04 -51.97
N ALA A 351 16.65 17.28 -51.85
CA ALA A 351 17.26 18.56 -52.17
C ALA A 351 17.18 18.77 -53.65
N ASN A 352 16.10 19.34 -54.15
CA ASN A 352 16.13 19.98 -55.43
C ASN A 352 16.98 21.24 -55.29
N LEU A 353 18.23 21.15 -55.75
CA LEU A 353 19.11 22.27 -56.01
C LEU A 353 18.66 22.98 -57.27
#